data_598ee75e82443aa5b97b952363df1684
#
_entry.id   598ee75e82443aa5b97b952363df1684
#
_cell.length_a   1.000
_cell.length_b   1.000
_cell.length_c   1.000
_cell.angle_alpha   90.00
_cell.angle_beta   90.00
_cell.angle_gamma   90.00
#
_symmetry.space_group_name_H-M   'P 1'
#
loop_
_entity.id
_entity.type
_entity.pdbx_description
1 polymer ?
#
loop_
_entity_poly.entity_id
_entity_poly.type
_entity_poly.pdbx_seq_one_letter_code
_entity_poly.pdbx_strand_id
1 'polypeptide(L)' 'MVNPIVYRLLKLQGDYALLQIPGTMDTILVARAFLPEEADEGDILLYEDLCYRLAGK' A
#
# COMPACT_ATOMS: atom_id res chain seq x y z
N MET A 1 2.98 0.54 21.63
CA MET A 1 3.60 0.07 20.38
C MET A 1 2.54 -0.07 19.31
N VAL A 2 2.78 0.50 18.15
CA VAL A 2 1.80 0.52 17.06
C VAL A 2 2.17 -0.56 16.06
N ASN A 3 1.20 -1.43 15.73
CA ASN A 3 1.41 -2.43 14.70
C ASN A 3 1.27 -1.78 13.33
N PRO A 4 2.09 -2.18 12.36
CA PRO A 4 1.91 -1.65 11.01
C PRO A 4 0.57 -2.10 10.44
N ILE A 5 0.00 -1.24 9.58
CA ILE A 5 -1.20 -1.58 8.85
C ILE A 5 -0.77 -2.23 7.54
N VAL A 6 -1.38 -3.36 7.22
CA VAL A 6 -1.05 -4.11 6.01
C VAL A 6 -2.01 -3.71 4.90
N TYR A 7 -1.46 -3.39 3.73
CA TYR A 7 -2.27 -3.10 2.54
C TYR A 7 -1.80 -3.97 1.38
N ARG A 8 -2.71 -4.24 0.47
CA ARG A 8 -2.39 -4.89 -0.79
C ARG A 8 -2.54 -3.87 -1.91
N LEU A 9 -1.51 -3.73 -2.72
CA LEU A 9 -1.54 -2.82 -3.87
C LEU A 9 -2.34 -3.51 -4.99
N LEU A 10 -3.56 -3.03 -5.22
CA LEU A 10 -4.44 -3.62 -6.22
C LEU A 10 -4.16 -3.09 -7.62
N LYS A 11 -3.97 -1.79 -7.74
CA LYS A 11 -3.90 -1.18 -9.06
C LYS A 11 -3.15 0.14 -8.99
N LEU A 12 -2.38 0.42 -10.03
CA LEU A 12 -1.73 1.71 -10.24
C LEU A 12 -2.49 2.46 -11.33
N GLN A 13 -2.95 3.66 -11.04
CA GLN A 13 -3.74 4.48 -11.96
C GLN A 13 -3.16 5.88 -12.01
N GLY A 14 -2.39 6.18 -13.05
CA GLY A 14 -1.78 7.50 -13.17
C GLY A 14 -0.95 7.84 -11.94
N ASP A 15 -1.30 8.90 -11.26
CA ASP A 15 -0.58 9.36 -10.07
C ASP A 15 -1.09 8.74 -8.77
N TYR A 16 -2.02 7.78 -8.86
CA TYR A 16 -2.64 7.18 -7.68
C TYR A 16 -2.51 5.67 -7.67
N ALA A 17 -2.55 5.13 -6.48
CA ALA A 17 -2.57 3.70 -6.26
C ALA A 17 -3.81 3.33 -5.46
N LEU A 18 -4.45 2.23 -5.84
CA LEU A 18 -5.59 1.70 -5.11
C LEU A 18 -5.12 0.59 -4.19
N LEU A 19 -5.30 0.77 -2.89
CA LEU A 19 -4.88 -0.20 -1.89
C LEU A 19 -6.10 -0.84 -1.25
N GLN A 20 -5.95 -2.11 -0.89
CA GLN A 20 -6.99 -2.86 -0.20
C GLN A 20 -6.49 -3.33 1.15
N ILE A 21 -7.36 -3.29 2.15
CA ILE A 21 -7.07 -3.89 3.45
C ILE A 21 -7.40 -5.39 3.32
N PRO A 22 -6.39 -6.28 3.44
CA PRO A 22 -6.63 -7.71 3.25
C PRO A 22 -7.72 -8.23 4.18
N GLY A 23 -8.54 -9.13 3.66
CA GLY A 23 -9.64 -9.70 4.42
C GLY A 23 -10.89 -8.85 4.44
N THR A 24 -10.89 -7.71 3.76
CA THR A 24 -12.07 -6.83 3.66
C THR A 24 -12.27 -6.42 2.22
N MET A 25 -13.39 -5.75 1.97
CA MET A 25 -13.66 -5.14 0.66
C MET A 25 -13.30 -3.66 0.64
N ASP A 26 -12.75 -3.15 1.73
CA ASP A 26 -12.42 -1.74 1.83
C ASP A 26 -11.17 -1.40 1.03
N THR A 27 -11.23 -0.30 0.31
CA THR A 27 -10.10 0.19 -0.46
C THR A 27 -9.86 1.66 -0.15
N ILE A 28 -8.61 2.09 -0.34
CA ILE A 28 -8.26 3.50 -0.22
C ILE A 28 -7.44 3.92 -1.43
N LEU A 29 -7.50 5.19 -1.75
CA LEU A 29 -6.73 5.76 -2.85
C LEU A 29 -5.61 6.60 -2.27
N VAL A 30 -4.38 6.30 -2.69
CA VAL A 30 -3.18 6.94 -2.15
C VAL A 30 -2.33 7.45 -3.31
N ALA A 31 -1.72 8.63 -3.15
CA ALA A 31 -0.82 9.14 -4.17
C ALA A 31 0.40 8.22 -4.31
N ARG A 32 0.76 7.89 -5.55
CA ARG A 32 1.91 7.03 -5.81
C ARG A 32 3.21 7.57 -5.21
N ALA A 33 3.30 8.88 -5.10
CA ALA A 33 4.51 9.52 -4.55
C ALA A 33 4.80 9.08 -3.11
N PHE A 34 3.80 8.58 -2.38
CA PHE A 34 4.00 8.11 -1.02
C PHE A 34 4.45 6.65 -0.96
N LEU A 35 4.47 5.95 -2.09
CA LEU A 35 4.82 4.53 -2.13
C LEU A 35 6.28 4.36 -2.55
N PRO A 36 6.92 3.23 -2.17
CA PRO A 36 8.24 2.91 -2.71
C PRO A 36 8.22 2.82 -4.23
N GLU A 37 9.28 3.25 -4.88
CA GLU A 37 9.38 3.18 -6.34
C GLU A 37 9.24 1.76 -6.87
N GLU A 38 9.70 0.79 -6.10
CA GLU A 38 9.68 -0.61 -6.53
C GLU A 38 8.31 -1.24 -6.37
N ALA A 39 7.36 -0.56 -5.71
CA ALA A 39 6.04 -1.13 -5.48
C ALA A 39 5.29 -1.34 -6.79
N ASP A 40 4.68 -2.50 -6.93
CA ASP A 40 3.95 -2.85 -8.13
C ASP A 40 2.64 -3.53 -7.75
N GLU A 41 1.75 -3.68 -8.72
CA GLU A 41 0.46 -4.34 -8.50
C GLU A 41 0.68 -5.75 -7.97
N GLY A 42 -0.07 -6.09 -6.92
CA GLY A 42 0.06 -7.38 -6.25
C GLY A 42 0.97 -7.38 -5.04
N ASP A 43 1.76 -6.34 -4.86
CA ASP A 43 2.67 -6.27 -3.73
C ASP A 43 1.93 -5.97 -2.43
N ILE A 44 2.53 -6.41 -1.34
CA ILE A 44 2.05 -6.10 0.00
C ILE A 44 2.83 -4.92 0.54
N LEU A 45 2.12 -3.96 1.11
CA LEU A 45 2.72 -2.76 1.69
C LEU A 45 2.44 -2.73 3.19
N LEU A 46 3.38 -2.18 3.93
CA LEU A 46 3.22 -1.91 5.35
C LEU A 46 3.19 -0.41 5.56
N TYR A 47 2.22 0.05 6.33
CA TYR A 47 2.13 1.46 6.71
C TYR A 47 2.41 1.59 8.20
N GLU A 48 3.49 2.27 8.54
CA GLU A 48 3.82 2.62 9.91
C GLU A 48 4.69 3.86 9.92
N ASP A 49 4.61 4.62 11.01
CA ASP A 49 5.38 5.86 11.16
C ASP A 49 5.16 6.81 9.99
N LEU A 50 3.93 6.88 9.49
CA LEU A 50 3.52 7.76 8.39
C LEU A 50 4.23 7.44 7.07
N CYS A 51 4.76 6.24 6.94
CA CYS A 51 5.47 5.81 5.73
C CYS A 51 4.95 4.47 5.24
N TYR A 52 4.94 4.31 3.92
CA TYR A 52 4.65 3.03 3.28
C TYR A 52 5.95 2.37 2.88
N ARG A 53 6.02 1.05 3.04
CA ARG A 53 7.18 0.29 2.59
C ARG A 53 6.75 -1.09 2.12
N LEU A 54 7.58 -1.70 1.28
CA LEU A 54 7.32 -3.04 0.79
C LEU A 54 7.54 -4.06 1.89
N ALA A 55 6.66 -5.05 1.94
CA ALA A 55 6.78 -6.18 2.86
C ALA A 55 7.25 -7.40 2.08
N GLY A 56 8.21 -8.11 2.63
CA GLY A 56 8.56 -9.43 2.11
C GLY A 56 9.28 -9.47 0.78
N LYS A 57 9.87 -8.40 0.39
CA LYS A 57 10.67 -8.39 -0.84
C LYS A 57 12.14 -8.52 -0.56
#